data_a9e8d4c9bcce6f12223b16dad4a6ba88
#
_entry.id   a9e8d4c9bcce6f12223b16dad4a6ba88
#
_cell.length_a   1.000
_cell.length_b   1.000
_cell.length_c   1.000
_cell.angle_alpha   90.00
_cell.angle_beta   90.00
_cell.angle_gamma   90.00
#
_symmetry.space_group_name_H-M   'P 1'
#
loop_
_entity.id
_entity.type
_entity.pdbx_description
1 polymer ?
#
loop_
_entity_poly.entity_id
_entity_poly.type
_entity_poly.pdbx_seq_one_letter_code
_entity_poly.pdbx_strand_id
1 'polypeptide(L)'
;DYRIDFEDGFGHRPDAEEDAEAVRTAEEMAKGMAARSLPPFIGIRIKPLSGELHERSIRTLDIFVTTLARLAKRRLPANFVVTVPKVAIPEQVQAAARLCGLLERKTRLRAGSLRLELMVETTQAILNRRGQAGLRELVAAAEGRCRSAHFGTYDYTASCNITAAYQTMIHPACDFAKHVMQVALAGTGIALSDGATNIMPVPPYRAAPGGPALNDTQIRENRLAVHRAWKLHFDHIQHSLRHAYYQGWDLHPAQLPTRYAAVYAFFLEGLDPAARRLKGFMEKAAQATLLGDIFDDAATGQGLLNFFLRGLGCGAITPEEAAATGLTREEIQGRSFLKILKARQGSG
;
A
#
# COMPACT_ATOMS: atom_id res chain seq x y z
N ASP A 1 -2.39 -5.83 -5.11
CA ASP A 1 -1.47 -4.80 -5.60
C ASP A 1 -0.09 -5.40 -5.85
N TYR A 2 0.60 -4.95 -6.90
CA TYR A 2 1.91 -5.48 -7.29
C TYR A 2 2.82 -4.36 -7.82
N ARG A 3 4.10 -4.37 -7.42
CA ARG A 3 5.13 -3.45 -7.92
C ARG A 3 6.28 -4.24 -8.54
N ILE A 4 6.58 -3.95 -9.80
CA ILE A 4 7.84 -4.36 -10.44
C ILE A 4 8.90 -3.37 -9.95
N ASP A 5 9.93 -3.89 -9.33
CA ASP A 5 10.92 -3.07 -8.64
C ASP A 5 12.20 -2.93 -9.45
N PHE A 6 12.58 -1.70 -9.80
CA PHE A 6 13.86 -1.35 -10.42
C PHE A 6 14.80 -0.61 -9.47
N GLU A 7 14.46 -0.54 -8.19
CA GLU A 7 15.22 0.16 -7.16
C GLU A 7 15.91 -0.83 -6.20
N ASP A 8 15.67 -0.78 -4.91
CA ASP A 8 16.39 -1.56 -3.91
C ASP A 8 16.29 -3.08 -4.09
N GLY A 9 15.11 -3.59 -4.47
CA GLY A 9 14.91 -5.01 -4.72
C GLY A 9 15.59 -5.53 -5.99
N PHE A 10 15.81 -4.65 -6.98
CA PHE A 10 16.57 -4.96 -8.19
C PHE A 10 18.08 -4.79 -7.97
N GLY A 11 18.45 -3.76 -7.20
CA GLY A 11 19.82 -3.42 -6.86
C GLY A 11 20.58 -2.72 -8.00
N HIS A 12 21.90 -2.62 -7.80
CA HIS A 12 22.79 -2.03 -8.78
C HIS A 12 23.27 -3.07 -9.77
N ARG A 13 22.80 -2.96 -11.02
CA ARG A 13 23.15 -3.85 -12.13
C ARG A 13 23.66 -3.03 -13.32
N PRO A 14 24.39 -3.67 -14.27
CA PRO A 14 24.79 -2.97 -15.50
C PRO A 14 23.59 -2.40 -16.25
N ASP A 15 23.74 -1.23 -16.87
CA ASP A 15 22.67 -0.55 -17.60
C ASP A 15 22.01 -1.42 -18.66
N ALA A 16 22.79 -2.23 -19.39
CA ALA A 16 22.26 -3.13 -20.39
C ALA A 16 21.34 -4.22 -19.80
N GLU A 17 21.63 -4.70 -18.60
CA GLU A 17 20.77 -5.67 -17.90
C GLU A 17 19.47 -5.02 -17.46
N GLU A 18 19.52 -3.82 -16.88
CA GLU A 18 18.31 -3.08 -16.48
C GLU A 18 17.44 -2.69 -17.68
N ASP A 19 18.06 -2.29 -18.81
CA ASP A 19 17.34 -2.02 -20.07
C ASP A 19 16.59 -3.25 -20.56
N ALA A 20 17.28 -4.41 -20.57
CA ALA A 20 16.67 -5.68 -21.00
C ALA A 20 15.52 -6.09 -20.08
N GLU A 21 15.69 -5.90 -18.77
CA GLU A 21 14.66 -6.21 -17.79
C GLU A 21 13.45 -5.27 -17.89
N ALA A 22 13.67 -3.98 -18.18
CA ALA A 22 12.59 -3.02 -18.41
C ALA A 22 11.76 -3.40 -19.66
N VAL A 23 12.39 -3.87 -20.71
CA VAL A 23 11.70 -4.41 -21.89
C VAL A 23 10.92 -5.67 -21.52
N ARG A 24 11.59 -6.67 -20.92
CA ARG A 24 11.00 -7.96 -20.57
C ARG A 24 9.77 -7.82 -19.67
N THR A 25 9.87 -7.00 -18.62
CA THR A 25 8.76 -6.80 -17.69
C THR A 25 7.59 -6.03 -18.29
N ALA A 26 7.84 -5.10 -19.23
CA ALA A 26 6.80 -4.45 -20.00
C ALA A 26 6.08 -5.42 -20.95
N GLU A 27 6.80 -6.37 -21.55
CA GLU A 27 6.24 -7.44 -22.38
C GLU A 27 5.35 -8.37 -21.56
N GLU A 28 5.81 -8.82 -20.39
CA GLU A 28 5.01 -9.66 -19.51
C GLU A 28 3.76 -8.93 -19.00
N MET A 29 3.88 -7.63 -18.68
CA MET A 29 2.71 -6.83 -18.31
C MET A 29 1.70 -6.73 -19.46
N ALA A 30 2.15 -6.55 -20.71
CA ALA A 30 1.27 -6.52 -21.87
C ALA A 30 0.57 -7.86 -22.10
N LYS A 31 1.28 -9.00 -21.91
CA LYS A 31 0.69 -10.35 -21.94
C LYS A 31 -0.38 -10.51 -20.85
N GLY A 32 -0.07 -10.10 -19.62
CA GLY A 32 -1.03 -10.14 -18.52
C GLY A 32 -2.27 -9.28 -18.75
N MET A 33 -2.13 -8.12 -19.41
CA MET A 33 -3.27 -7.30 -19.83
C MET A 33 -4.16 -8.04 -20.84
N ALA A 34 -3.56 -8.70 -21.83
CA ALA A 34 -4.27 -9.46 -22.84
C ALA A 34 -5.01 -10.67 -22.24
N ALA A 35 -4.35 -11.38 -21.33
CA ALA A 35 -4.90 -12.53 -20.62
C ALA A 35 -5.87 -12.15 -19.47
N ARG A 36 -6.01 -10.86 -19.12
CA ARG A 36 -6.78 -10.38 -17.95
C ARG A 36 -6.35 -11.03 -16.64
N SER A 37 -5.06 -11.31 -16.49
CA SER A 37 -4.47 -11.98 -15.33
C SER A 37 -3.71 -11.03 -14.39
N LEU A 38 -3.64 -9.73 -14.71
CA LEU A 38 -3.00 -8.75 -13.84
C LEU A 38 -3.80 -8.52 -12.57
N PRO A 39 -3.13 -8.22 -11.43
CA PRO A 39 -3.81 -7.77 -10.23
C PRO A 39 -4.52 -6.44 -10.48
N PRO A 40 -5.58 -6.11 -9.69
CA PRO A 40 -6.36 -4.88 -9.85
C PRO A 40 -5.53 -3.59 -9.75
N PHE A 41 -4.43 -3.61 -9.01
CA PHE A 41 -3.47 -2.52 -8.86
C PHE A 41 -2.08 -3.04 -9.21
N ILE A 42 -1.40 -2.36 -10.10
CA ILE A 42 -0.06 -2.73 -10.55
C ILE A 42 0.75 -1.48 -10.90
N GLY A 43 2.05 -1.56 -10.77
CA GLY A 43 2.94 -0.47 -11.13
C GLY A 43 4.39 -0.88 -11.17
N ILE A 44 5.24 0.11 -11.36
CA ILE A 44 6.69 -0.05 -11.26
C ILE A 44 7.25 0.92 -10.23
N ARG A 45 8.32 0.54 -9.55
CA ARG A 45 9.15 1.45 -8.78
C ARG A 45 10.42 1.73 -9.58
N ILE A 46 10.66 2.99 -9.89
CA ILE A 46 11.87 3.47 -10.58
C ILE A 46 12.97 3.77 -9.56
N LYS A 47 14.20 3.98 -10.02
CA LYS A 47 15.27 4.52 -9.17
C LYS A 47 14.97 5.97 -8.77
N PRO A 48 15.64 6.52 -7.72
CA PRO A 48 15.45 7.91 -7.30
C PRO A 48 15.74 8.92 -8.42
N LEU A 49 14.94 9.99 -8.49
CA LEU A 49 15.18 11.14 -9.37
C LEU A 49 16.10 12.15 -8.69
N SER A 50 17.26 11.69 -8.22
CA SER A 50 18.25 12.50 -7.52
C SER A 50 19.67 12.01 -7.79
N GLY A 51 20.65 12.93 -7.64
CA GLY A 51 22.06 12.60 -7.74
C GLY A 51 22.43 11.86 -9.03
N GLU A 52 23.19 10.80 -8.88
CA GLU A 52 23.75 10.01 -9.98
C GLU A 52 22.75 9.06 -10.65
N LEU A 53 21.57 8.87 -10.06
CA LEU A 53 20.61 7.85 -10.52
C LEU A 53 19.50 8.39 -11.43
N HIS A 54 19.34 9.70 -11.57
CA HIS A 54 18.23 10.29 -12.31
C HIS A 54 18.22 9.91 -13.78
N GLU A 55 19.36 9.88 -14.47
CA GLU A 55 19.46 9.50 -15.88
C GLU A 55 19.02 8.04 -16.07
N ARG A 56 19.52 7.14 -15.20
CA ARG A 56 19.14 5.74 -15.21
C ARG A 56 17.65 5.55 -14.95
N SER A 57 17.10 6.27 -13.98
CA SER A 57 15.69 6.27 -13.64
C SER A 57 14.78 6.69 -14.82
N ILE A 58 15.13 7.79 -15.47
CA ILE A 58 14.42 8.31 -16.65
C ILE A 58 14.46 7.29 -17.79
N ARG A 59 15.64 6.70 -18.04
CA ARG A 59 15.83 5.72 -19.10
C ARG A 59 15.00 4.45 -18.87
N THR A 60 15.00 3.91 -17.65
CA THR A 60 14.19 2.74 -17.29
C THR A 60 12.70 3.02 -17.48
N LEU A 61 12.22 4.17 -17.02
CA LEU A 61 10.82 4.56 -17.18
C LEU A 61 10.45 4.74 -18.67
N ASP A 62 11.31 5.38 -19.48
CA ASP A 62 11.08 5.56 -20.93
C ASP A 62 10.99 4.21 -21.64
N ILE A 63 11.96 3.32 -21.43
CA ILE A 63 11.98 1.99 -22.04
C ILE A 63 10.72 1.21 -21.68
N PHE A 64 10.39 1.16 -20.37
CA PHE A 64 9.22 0.42 -19.90
C PHE A 64 7.91 0.96 -20.49
N VAL A 65 7.65 2.26 -20.36
CA VAL A 65 6.40 2.89 -20.80
C VAL A 65 6.26 2.84 -22.33
N THR A 66 7.35 3.10 -23.06
CA THR A 66 7.33 3.06 -24.54
C THR A 66 7.06 1.65 -25.05
N THR A 67 7.69 0.63 -24.45
CA THR A 67 7.47 -0.78 -24.80
C THR A 67 6.05 -1.21 -24.48
N LEU A 68 5.57 -0.93 -23.28
CA LEU A 68 4.21 -1.28 -22.84
C LEU A 68 3.16 -0.60 -23.73
N ALA A 69 3.30 0.71 -23.97
CA ALA A 69 2.34 1.45 -24.81
C ALA A 69 2.27 0.92 -26.26
N ARG A 70 3.40 0.53 -26.83
CA ARG A 70 3.47 -0.11 -28.14
C ARG A 70 2.71 -1.43 -28.18
N LEU A 71 2.97 -2.32 -27.21
CA LEU A 71 2.41 -3.68 -27.18
C LEU A 71 0.94 -3.69 -26.75
N ALA A 72 0.56 -2.84 -25.81
CA ALA A 72 -0.80 -2.73 -25.29
C ALA A 72 -1.71 -1.75 -26.08
N LYS A 73 -1.34 -1.39 -27.32
CA LYS A 73 -2.13 -0.50 -28.19
C LYS A 73 -2.47 0.84 -27.51
N ARG A 74 -1.46 1.48 -26.93
CA ARG A 74 -1.56 2.77 -26.22
C ARG A 74 -2.51 2.76 -25.03
N ARG A 75 -2.55 1.65 -24.31
CA ARG A 75 -3.31 1.50 -23.06
C ARG A 75 -2.36 1.11 -21.93
N LEU A 76 -2.74 1.51 -20.72
CA LEU A 76 -2.11 1.07 -19.48
C LEU A 76 -3.09 0.16 -18.73
N PRO A 77 -2.60 -0.70 -17.82
CA PRO A 77 -3.49 -1.37 -16.88
C PRO A 77 -4.33 -0.34 -16.10
N ALA A 78 -5.52 -0.72 -15.71
CA ALA A 78 -6.32 0.07 -14.78
C ALA A 78 -5.54 0.39 -13.53
N ASN A 79 -5.53 1.38 -12.84
CA ASN A 79 -4.79 1.66 -11.60
C ASN A 79 -3.25 1.47 -11.71
N PHE A 80 -2.67 1.67 -12.91
CA PHE A 80 -1.22 1.67 -13.06
C PHE A 80 -0.60 2.89 -12.39
N VAL A 81 0.47 2.70 -11.61
CA VAL A 81 1.23 3.78 -10.99
C VAL A 81 2.73 3.63 -11.21
N VAL A 82 3.43 4.76 -11.23
CA VAL A 82 4.88 4.84 -11.14
C VAL A 82 5.21 5.27 -9.71
N THR A 83 5.89 4.41 -8.97
CA THR A 83 6.35 4.70 -7.61
C THR A 83 7.68 5.43 -7.68
N VAL A 84 7.73 6.63 -7.10
CA VAL A 84 8.91 7.50 -7.04
C VAL A 84 9.51 7.38 -5.64
N PRO A 85 10.70 6.77 -5.50
CA PRO A 85 11.34 6.57 -4.20
C PRO A 85 12.12 7.81 -3.74
N LYS A 86 12.48 7.84 -2.47
CA LYS A 86 13.41 8.78 -1.84
C LYS A 86 13.08 10.26 -2.11
N VAL A 87 11.76 10.56 -2.12
CA VAL A 87 11.28 11.93 -2.34
C VAL A 87 11.58 12.79 -1.12
N ALA A 88 12.26 13.91 -1.34
CA ALA A 88 12.64 14.86 -0.28
C ALA A 88 12.13 16.29 -0.54
N ILE A 89 11.97 16.68 -1.80
CA ILE A 89 11.58 18.04 -2.21
C ILE A 89 10.52 18.01 -3.32
N PRO A 90 9.67 19.04 -3.41
CA PRO A 90 8.62 19.13 -4.45
C PRO A 90 9.15 19.07 -5.89
N GLU A 91 10.33 19.59 -6.15
CA GLU A 91 10.94 19.65 -7.48
C GLU A 91 11.18 18.24 -8.06
N GLN A 92 11.51 17.25 -7.23
CA GLN A 92 11.64 15.84 -7.68
C GLN A 92 10.30 15.29 -8.17
N VAL A 93 9.22 15.58 -7.46
CA VAL A 93 7.86 15.15 -7.84
C VAL A 93 7.40 15.88 -9.09
N GLN A 94 7.70 17.18 -9.21
CA GLN A 94 7.38 17.96 -10.40
C GLN A 94 8.13 17.45 -11.63
N ALA A 95 9.41 17.07 -11.48
CA ALA A 95 10.18 16.43 -12.55
C ALA A 95 9.54 15.13 -13.00
N ALA A 96 9.12 14.26 -12.05
CA ALA A 96 8.39 13.03 -12.36
C ALA A 96 7.08 13.29 -13.10
N ALA A 97 6.30 14.27 -12.66
CA ALA A 97 5.04 14.65 -13.29
C ALA A 97 5.23 15.14 -14.73
N ARG A 98 6.26 16.00 -14.96
CA ARG A 98 6.65 16.46 -16.30
C ARG A 98 7.13 15.33 -17.20
N LEU A 99 7.95 14.43 -16.68
CA LEU A 99 8.42 13.24 -17.41
C LEU A 99 7.24 12.35 -17.82
N CYS A 100 6.29 12.09 -16.94
CA CYS A 100 5.05 11.38 -17.27
C CYS A 100 4.30 12.06 -18.42
N GLY A 101 4.15 13.39 -18.38
CA GLY A 101 3.51 14.16 -19.45
C GLY A 101 4.25 14.09 -20.79
N LEU A 102 5.58 14.08 -20.77
CA LEU A 102 6.41 13.89 -21.98
C LEU A 102 6.21 12.49 -22.57
N LEU A 103 6.24 11.46 -21.75
CA LEU A 103 6.04 10.06 -22.16
C LEU A 103 4.64 9.82 -22.72
N GLU A 104 3.60 10.39 -22.08
CA GLU A 104 2.23 10.32 -22.59
C GLU A 104 2.12 10.91 -24.00
N ARG A 105 2.72 12.07 -24.26
CA ARG A 105 2.74 12.67 -25.60
C ARG A 105 3.53 11.82 -26.60
N LYS A 106 4.74 11.39 -26.24
CA LYS A 106 5.63 10.56 -27.07
C LYS A 106 4.95 9.25 -27.50
N THR A 107 4.26 8.60 -26.55
CA THR A 107 3.63 7.28 -26.75
C THR A 107 2.17 7.37 -27.20
N ARG A 108 1.60 8.57 -27.24
CA ARG A 108 0.18 8.83 -27.51
C ARG A 108 -0.75 8.12 -26.52
N LEU A 109 -0.31 8.00 -25.28
CA LEU A 109 -1.17 7.63 -24.16
C LEU A 109 -2.12 8.77 -23.83
N ARG A 110 -3.25 8.45 -23.18
CA ARG A 110 -4.17 9.50 -22.69
C ARG A 110 -3.43 10.39 -21.69
N ALA A 111 -3.60 11.71 -21.85
CA ALA A 111 -3.03 12.67 -20.91
C ALA A 111 -3.47 12.40 -19.47
N GLY A 112 -2.54 12.44 -18.53
CA GLY A 112 -2.77 12.16 -17.13
C GLY A 112 -3.02 10.68 -16.79
N SER A 113 -2.74 9.73 -17.68
CA SER A 113 -2.90 8.29 -17.43
C SER A 113 -1.75 7.67 -16.63
N LEU A 114 -0.54 8.24 -16.74
CA LEU A 114 0.59 7.86 -15.89
C LEU A 114 0.41 8.54 -14.52
N ARG A 115 0.04 7.73 -13.54
CA ARG A 115 -0.18 8.16 -12.15
C ARG A 115 1.06 7.92 -11.32
N LEU A 116 1.18 8.65 -10.22
CA LEU A 116 2.31 8.58 -9.32
C LEU A 116 1.90 8.00 -7.95
N GLU A 117 2.78 7.22 -7.38
CA GLU A 117 2.85 6.89 -5.97
C GLU A 117 4.15 7.48 -5.41
N LEU A 118 4.09 8.16 -4.28
CA LEU A 118 5.26 8.77 -3.65
C LEU A 118 5.71 7.89 -2.49
N MET A 119 7.00 7.53 -2.44
CA MET A 119 7.57 6.94 -1.24
C MET A 119 7.93 8.01 -0.23
N VAL A 120 7.37 7.88 0.95
CA VAL A 120 7.61 8.75 2.10
C VAL A 120 8.60 8.04 3.01
N GLU A 121 9.87 8.32 2.80
CA GLU A 121 10.97 7.58 3.43
C GLU A 121 12.17 8.48 3.76
N THR A 122 11.97 9.81 3.65
CA THR A 122 12.93 10.81 4.08
C THR A 122 12.33 11.68 5.18
N THR A 123 13.15 12.16 6.10
CA THR A 123 12.68 13.07 7.16
C THR A 123 12.11 14.36 6.57
N GLN A 124 12.65 14.83 5.43
CA GLN A 124 12.22 16.03 4.73
C GLN A 124 10.81 15.91 4.12
N ALA A 125 10.40 14.70 3.75
CA ALA A 125 9.03 14.46 3.30
C ALA A 125 8.01 14.62 4.46
N ILE A 126 8.42 14.30 5.69
CA ILE A 126 7.58 14.42 6.89
C ILE A 126 7.55 15.88 7.36
N LEU A 127 8.72 16.46 7.62
CA LEU A 127 8.86 17.87 8.01
C LEU A 127 9.83 18.55 7.06
N ASN A 128 9.34 19.55 6.32
CA ASN A 128 10.15 20.33 5.41
C ASN A 128 11.11 21.29 6.18
N ARG A 129 11.95 22.04 5.47
CA ARG A 129 12.93 22.98 6.06
C ARG A 129 12.30 24.06 6.93
N ARG A 130 10.99 24.29 6.84
CA ARG A 130 10.24 25.25 7.65
C ARG A 130 9.59 24.60 8.87
N GLY A 131 9.82 23.30 9.13
CA GLY A 131 9.18 22.55 10.19
C GLY A 131 7.68 22.27 9.94
N GLN A 132 7.22 22.38 8.70
CA GLN A 132 5.84 22.12 8.29
C GLN A 132 5.73 20.73 7.68
N ALA A 133 4.56 20.10 7.77
CA ALA A 133 4.28 18.83 7.10
C ALA A 133 4.38 19.01 5.58
N GLY A 134 5.44 18.47 4.96
CA GLY A 134 5.77 18.67 3.54
C GLY A 134 4.88 17.90 2.56
N LEU A 135 4.14 16.90 3.02
CA LEU A 135 3.42 15.95 2.18
C LEU A 135 2.40 16.59 1.22
N ARG A 136 1.68 17.63 1.65
CA ARG A 136 0.72 18.33 0.77
C ARG A 136 1.41 19.07 -0.36
N GLU A 137 2.59 19.64 -0.12
CA GLU A 137 3.40 20.29 -1.15
C GLU A 137 3.90 19.26 -2.17
N LEU A 138 4.37 18.09 -1.70
CA LEU A 138 4.77 16.98 -2.57
C LEU A 138 3.62 16.48 -3.43
N VAL A 139 2.44 16.29 -2.86
CA VAL A 139 1.24 15.87 -3.60
C VAL A 139 0.81 16.92 -4.62
N ALA A 140 0.85 18.21 -4.27
CA ALA A 140 0.54 19.30 -5.18
C ALA A 140 1.51 19.36 -6.37
N ALA A 141 2.81 19.13 -6.12
CA ALA A 141 3.84 19.09 -7.16
C ALA A 141 3.64 17.94 -8.18
N ALA A 142 2.85 16.93 -7.84
CA ALA A 142 2.45 15.87 -8.76
C ALA A 142 1.40 16.29 -9.81
N GLU A 143 0.93 17.55 -9.80
CA GLU A 143 -0.02 18.11 -10.78
C GLU A 143 -1.27 17.23 -10.99
N GLY A 144 -1.85 16.70 -9.90
CA GLY A 144 -3.02 15.83 -9.90
C GLY A 144 -2.74 14.37 -10.30
N ARG A 145 -1.47 13.98 -10.47
CA ARG A 145 -1.08 12.59 -10.80
C ARG A 145 -0.96 11.69 -9.59
N CYS A 146 -0.70 12.22 -8.38
CA CYS A 146 -0.54 11.42 -7.17
C CYS A 146 -1.81 10.64 -6.84
N ARG A 147 -1.68 9.34 -6.55
CA ARG A 147 -2.76 8.43 -6.15
C ARG A 147 -2.54 7.80 -4.80
N SER A 148 -1.30 7.59 -4.43
CA SER A 148 -0.93 6.95 -3.18
C SER A 148 0.38 7.48 -2.62
N ALA A 149 0.55 7.30 -1.31
CA ALA A 149 1.79 7.54 -0.59
C ALA A 149 2.13 6.28 0.20
N HIS A 150 3.31 5.73 -0.04
CA HIS A 150 3.82 4.53 0.59
C HIS A 150 4.92 4.90 1.59
N PHE A 151 4.82 4.39 2.83
CA PHE A 151 5.83 4.62 3.85
C PHE A 151 7.01 3.65 3.69
N GLY A 152 8.23 4.19 3.58
CA GLY A 152 9.47 3.40 3.49
C GLY A 152 10.19 3.33 4.83
N THR A 153 9.98 2.26 5.59
CA THR A 153 10.46 2.07 6.97
C THR A 153 11.97 2.21 7.12
N TYR A 154 12.73 1.54 6.25
CA TYR A 154 14.18 1.38 6.46
C TYR A 154 14.97 2.61 6.07
N ASP A 155 14.67 3.23 4.93
CA ASP A 155 15.26 4.51 4.55
C ASP A 155 14.89 5.62 5.55
N TYR A 156 13.62 5.66 6.01
CA TYR A 156 13.18 6.63 6.99
C TYR A 156 13.90 6.47 8.33
N THR A 157 13.98 5.27 8.86
CA THR A 157 14.66 5.01 10.12
C THR A 157 16.17 5.24 10.03
N ALA A 158 16.80 4.92 8.88
CA ALA A 158 18.19 5.26 8.62
C ALA A 158 18.40 6.78 8.59
N SER A 159 17.51 7.54 7.95
CA SER A 159 17.58 9.01 7.93
C SER A 159 17.33 9.65 9.31
N CYS A 160 16.68 8.92 10.23
CA CYS A 160 16.58 9.28 11.65
C CYS A 160 17.78 8.83 12.49
N ASN A 161 18.86 8.33 11.86
CA ASN A 161 20.06 7.80 12.53
C ASN A 161 19.78 6.61 13.48
N ILE A 162 18.73 5.82 13.19
CA ILE A 162 18.42 4.59 13.94
C ILE A 162 19.28 3.46 13.39
N THR A 163 20.00 2.76 14.26
CA THR A 163 20.87 1.66 13.86
C THR A 163 20.08 0.46 13.36
N ALA A 164 20.64 -0.32 12.42
CA ALA A 164 19.96 -1.41 11.73
C ALA A 164 19.28 -2.44 12.66
N ALA A 165 19.86 -2.70 13.84
CA ALA A 165 19.28 -3.63 14.82
C ALA A 165 17.90 -3.19 15.38
N TYR A 166 17.59 -1.89 15.30
CA TYR A 166 16.35 -1.30 15.79
C TYR A 166 15.41 -0.79 14.69
N GLN A 167 15.77 -0.97 13.43
CA GLN A 167 14.92 -0.60 12.30
C GLN A 167 13.79 -1.63 12.16
N THR A 168 12.59 -1.23 12.56
CA THR A 168 11.39 -2.08 12.49
C THR A 168 10.16 -1.23 12.17
N MET A 169 9.14 -1.85 11.55
CA MET A 169 7.88 -1.20 11.22
C MET A 169 7.14 -0.61 12.42
N ILE A 170 7.34 -1.19 13.60
CA ILE A 170 6.69 -0.76 14.87
C ILE A 170 7.55 0.21 15.68
N HIS A 171 8.64 0.74 15.10
CA HIS A 171 9.45 1.75 15.79
C HIS A 171 8.62 3.04 15.99
N PRO A 172 8.67 3.68 17.18
CA PRO A 172 7.90 4.91 17.46
C PRO A 172 8.11 6.04 16.46
N ALA A 173 9.32 6.18 15.89
CA ALA A 173 9.59 7.14 14.83
C ALA A 173 8.78 6.85 13.56
N CYS A 174 8.55 5.57 13.22
CA CYS A 174 7.70 5.18 12.10
C CYS A 174 6.23 5.54 12.38
N ASP A 175 5.74 5.30 13.59
CA ASP A 175 4.37 5.65 13.98
C ASP A 175 4.14 7.16 13.93
N PHE A 176 5.12 7.95 14.41
CA PHE A 176 5.08 9.41 14.24
C PHE A 176 4.93 9.82 12.77
N ALA A 177 5.79 9.32 11.89
CA ALA A 177 5.76 9.64 10.47
C ALA A 177 4.42 9.23 9.82
N LYS A 178 3.94 8.03 10.12
CA LYS A 178 2.67 7.49 9.62
C LYS A 178 1.49 8.33 10.10
N HIS A 179 1.45 8.80 11.35
CA HIS A 179 0.41 9.70 11.83
C HIS A 179 0.45 11.07 11.14
N VAL A 180 1.64 11.62 10.88
CA VAL A 180 1.78 12.85 10.08
C VAL A 180 1.23 12.64 8.66
N MET A 181 1.53 11.49 8.03
CA MET A 181 0.95 11.14 6.72
C MET A 181 -0.59 11.11 6.77
N GLN A 182 -1.17 10.48 7.76
CA GLN A 182 -2.63 10.41 7.92
C GLN A 182 -3.25 11.79 8.08
N VAL A 183 -2.73 12.62 8.99
CA VAL A 183 -3.24 13.98 9.24
C VAL A 183 -3.08 14.86 8.00
N ALA A 184 -1.90 14.83 7.37
CA ALA A 184 -1.62 15.66 6.19
C ALA A 184 -2.47 15.27 4.97
N LEU A 185 -2.78 13.98 4.79
CA LEU A 185 -3.45 13.49 3.58
C LEU A 185 -4.93 13.11 3.81
N ALA A 186 -5.46 13.29 5.02
CA ALA A 186 -6.88 13.07 5.30
C ALA A 186 -7.77 13.92 4.38
N GLY A 187 -8.79 13.30 3.80
CA GLY A 187 -9.76 13.97 2.91
C GLY A 187 -9.24 14.32 1.51
N THR A 188 -7.99 14.00 1.17
CA THR A 188 -7.40 14.29 -0.15
C THR A 188 -7.71 13.24 -1.22
N GLY A 189 -8.17 12.06 -0.82
CA GLY A 189 -8.35 10.90 -1.70
C GLY A 189 -7.04 10.16 -2.04
N ILE A 190 -5.91 10.55 -1.45
CA ILE A 190 -4.63 9.83 -1.58
C ILE A 190 -4.67 8.59 -0.69
N ALA A 191 -4.43 7.42 -1.27
CA ALA A 191 -4.35 6.17 -0.54
C ALA A 191 -3.02 6.06 0.22
N LEU A 192 -3.06 5.49 1.43
CA LEU A 192 -1.88 5.27 2.25
C LEU A 192 -1.51 3.79 2.27
N SER A 193 -0.21 3.52 2.22
CA SER A 193 0.38 2.19 2.33
C SER A 193 1.51 2.19 3.34
N ASP A 194 1.55 1.18 4.20
CA ASP A 194 2.64 0.97 5.17
C ASP A 194 3.82 0.23 4.51
N GLY A 195 4.94 0.22 5.18
CA GLY A 195 6.17 -0.44 4.77
C GLY A 195 6.08 -1.96 4.74
N ALA A 196 7.23 -2.60 4.75
CA ALA A 196 7.38 -4.04 4.65
C ALA A 196 8.19 -4.62 5.82
N THR A 197 7.90 -5.87 6.19
CA THR A 197 8.74 -6.65 7.09
C THR A 197 9.94 -7.18 6.32
N ASN A 198 11.16 -6.88 6.80
CA ASN A 198 12.41 -7.28 6.13
C ASN A 198 12.92 -8.69 6.50
N ILE A 199 12.25 -9.39 7.41
CA ILE A 199 12.59 -10.76 7.77
C ILE A 199 11.75 -11.72 6.92
N MET A 200 12.44 -12.47 6.05
CA MET A 200 11.78 -13.38 5.12
C MET A 200 11.50 -14.74 5.75
N PRO A 201 10.30 -15.31 5.56
CA PRO A 201 9.97 -16.67 6.02
C PRO A 201 10.58 -17.71 5.07
N VAL A 202 11.91 -17.74 5.01
CA VAL A 202 12.70 -18.62 4.14
C VAL A 202 13.56 -19.52 5.02
N PRO A 203 13.55 -20.84 4.80
CA PRO A 203 14.36 -21.77 5.57
C PRO A 203 15.86 -21.53 5.35
N PRO A 204 16.68 -21.43 6.41
CA PRO A 204 18.13 -21.22 6.30
C PRO A 204 18.89 -22.41 5.67
N TYR A 205 18.38 -23.62 5.83
CA TYR A 205 19.02 -24.82 5.28
C TYR A 205 18.23 -25.34 4.07
N ARG A 206 18.95 -25.67 3.01
CA ARG A 206 18.39 -26.32 1.80
C ARG A 206 19.29 -27.49 1.42
N ALA A 207 18.68 -28.66 1.14
CA ALA A 207 19.42 -29.77 0.56
C ALA A 207 19.91 -29.38 -0.85
N ALA A 208 21.17 -29.66 -1.14
CA ALA A 208 21.68 -29.52 -2.51
C ALA A 208 21.03 -30.58 -3.42
N PRO A 209 20.80 -30.28 -4.71
CA PRO A 209 20.32 -31.28 -5.67
C PRO A 209 21.27 -32.50 -5.69
N GLY A 210 20.73 -33.69 -5.41
CA GLY A 210 21.52 -34.94 -5.30
C GLY A 210 22.40 -35.08 -4.06
N GLY A 211 22.35 -34.11 -3.14
CA GLY A 211 23.07 -34.15 -1.86
C GLY A 211 22.28 -34.86 -0.76
N PRO A 212 22.87 -34.99 0.45
CA PRO A 212 22.22 -35.63 1.58
C PRO A 212 20.98 -34.85 2.01
N ALA A 213 19.97 -35.58 2.51
CA ALA A 213 18.79 -34.97 3.13
C ALA A 213 19.16 -34.14 4.36
N LEU A 214 18.35 -33.14 4.68
CA LEU A 214 18.51 -32.36 5.92
C LEU A 214 18.33 -33.28 7.13
N ASN A 215 19.18 -33.09 8.15
CA ASN A 215 19.02 -33.77 9.43
C ASN A 215 17.90 -33.13 10.28
N ASP A 216 17.46 -33.81 11.34
CA ASP A 216 16.36 -33.39 12.20
C ASP A 216 16.61 -32.03 12.85
N THR A 217 17.83 -31.67 13.17
CA THR A 217 18.19 -30.37 13.73
C THR A 217 17.99 -29.27 12.71
N GLN A 218 18.46 -29.44 11.48
CA GLN A 218 18.28 -28.50 10.38
C GLN A 218 16.79 -28.32 10.03
N ILE A 219 16.02 -29.42 10.01
CA ILE A 219 14.56 -29.36 9.78
C ILE A 219 13.88 -28.56 10.87
N ARG A 220 14.25 -28.78 12.14
CA ARG A 220 13.68 -28.04 13.29
C ARG A 220 14.04 -26.55 13.23
N GLU A 221 15.29 -26.22 12.93
CA GLU A 221 15.76 -24.84 12.80
C GLU A 221 15.07 -24.10 11.64
N ASN A 222 14.88 -24.78 10.50
CA ASN A 222 14.12 -24.27 9.38
C ASN A 222 12.68 -23.89 9.78
N ARG A 223 11.98 -24.78 10.51
CA ARG A 223 10.62 -24.51 10.99
C ARG A 223 10.59 -23.32 11.94
N LEU A 224 11.53 -23.28 12.90
CA LEU A 224 11.60 -22.18 13.85
C LEU A 224 11.87 -20.83 13.17
N ALA A 225 12.78 -20.78 12.20
CA ALA A 225 13.10 -19.57 11.45
C ALA A 225 11.88 -19.07 10.66
N VAL A 226 11.21 -19.95 9.93
CA VAL A 226 10.00 -19.60 9.15
C VAL A 226 8.86 -19.13 10.07
N HIS A 227 8.59 -19.84 11.16
CA HIS A 227 7.52 -19.47 12.08
C HIS A 227 7.79 -18.15 12.79
N ARG A 228 9.04 -17.86 13.17
CA ARG A 228 9.42 -16.54 13.76
C ARG A 228 9.19 -15.42 12.75
N ALA A 229 9.58 -15.61 11.50
CA ALA A 229 9.38 -14.63 10.44
C ALA A 229 7.87 -14.38 10.18
N TRP A 230 7.05 -15.43 10.12
CA TRP A 230 5.60 -15.32 9.99
C TRP A 230 4.96 -14.62 11.18
N LYS A 231 5.38 -14.96 12.42
CA LYS A 231 4.86 -14.29 13.62
C LYS A 231 5.17 -12.80 13.61
N LEU A 232 6.42 -12.42 13.32
CA LEU A 232 6.82 -11.03 13.21
C LEU A 232 6.02 -10.29 12.14
N HIS A 233 5.86 -10.90 10.96
CA HIS A 233 5.10 -10.32 9.87
C HIS A 233 3.62 -10.15 10.23
N PHE A 234 3.01 -11.16 10.88
CA PHE A 234 1.64 -11.08 11.40
C PHE A 234 1.48 -9.91 12.37
N ASP A 235 2.39 -9.76 13.33
CA ASP A 235 2.34 -8.70 14.33
C ASP A 235 2.48 -7.31 13.70
N HIS A 236 3.36 -7.16 12.72
CA HIS A 236 3.52 -5.92 11.96
C HIS A 236 2.25 -5.56 11.19
N ILE A 237 1.60 -6.52 10.54
CA ILE A 237 0.34 -6.29 9.82
C ILE A 237 -0.78 -5.89 10.79
N GLN A 238 -0.90 -6.58 11.92
CA GLN A 238 -1.87 -6.25 12.97
C GLN A 238 -1.66 -4.83 13.51
N HIS A 239 -0.39 -4.43 13.70
CA HIS A 239 -0.04 -3.07 14.09
C HIS A 239 -0.49 -2.05 13.02
N SER A 240 -0.17 -2.30 11.75
CA SER A 240 -0.58 -1.44 10.63
C SER A 240 -2.11 -1.27 10.58
N LEU A 241 -2.87 -2.36 10.66
CA LEU A 241 -4.33 -2.34 10.60
C LEU A 241 -4.96 -1.54 11.74
N ARG A 242 -4.44 -1.69 12.98
CA ARG A 242 -4.89 -0.94 14.16
C ARG A 242 -4.61 0.56 14.03
N HIS A 243 -3.59 0.94 13.26
CA HIS A 243 -3.23 2.32 12.94
C HIS A 243 -3.86 2.80 11.64
N ALA A 244 -4.90 2.11 11.12
CA ALA A 244 -5.64 2.42 9.90
C ALA A 244 -4.80 2.41 8.60
N TYR A 245 -3.71 1.65 8.57
CA TYR A 245 -2.98 1.31 7.36
C TYR A 245 -3.46 -0.05 6.85
N TYR A 246 -4.36 -0.04 5.86
CA TYR A 246 -4.99 -1.25 5.32
C TYR A 246 -4.24 -1.84 4.12
N GLN A 247 -3.18 -1.19 3.68
CA GLN A 247 -2.27 -1.63 2.63
C GLN A 247 -0.84 -1.57 3.16
N GLY A 248 0.00 -2.51 2.72
CA GLY A 248 1.44 -2.57 3.00
C GLY A 248 2.13 -3.43 1.96
N TRP A 249 3.45 -3.43 1.96
CA TRP A 249 4.24 -4.23 1.03
C TRP A 249 4.66 -5.56 1.64
N ASP A 250 4.73 -6.58 0.78
CA ASP A 250 5.36 -7.87 1.03
C ASP A 250 6.53 -8.02 0.05
N LEU A 251 7.71 -8.38 0.56
CA LEU A 251 8.94 -8.45 -0.22
C LEU A 251 9.20 -9.83 -0.81
N HIS A 252 8.42 -10.85 -0.39
CA HIS A 252 8.59 -12.22 -0.83
C HIS A 252 7.25 -12.96 -0.86
N PRO A 253 6.99 -13.83 -1.85
CA PRO A 253 5.72 -14.58 -1.94
C PRO A 253 5.37 -15.40 -0.70
N ALA A 254 6.37 -15.88 0.05
CA ALA A 254 6.16 -16.63 1.29
C ALA A 254 5.57 -15.78 2.44
N GLN A 255 5.50 -14.46 2.31
CA GLN A 255 4.82 -13.56 3.25
C GLN A 255 3.31 -13.49 2.99
N LEU A 256 2.84 -13.78 1.76
CA LEU A 256 1.44 -13.67 1.39
C LEU A 256 0.48 -14.50 2.26
N PRO A 257 0.76 -15.76 2.62
CA PRO A 257 -0.13 -16.52 3.51
C PRO A 257 -0.35 -15.82 4.84
N THR A 258 0.71 -15.26 5.44
CA THR A 258 0.63 -14.51 6.69
C THR A 258 -0.10 -13.18 6.51
N ARG A 259 0.07 -12.49 5.39
CA ARG A 259 -0.68 -11.26 5.04
C ARG A 259 -2.17 -11.54 5.07
N TYR A 260 -2.64 -12.56 4.35
CA TYR A 260 -4.04 -12.93 4.34
C TYR A 260 -4.53 -13.36 5.72
N ALA A 261 -3.78 -14.20 6.42
CA ALA A 261 -4.15 -14.64 7.77
C ALA A 261 -4.32 -13.45 8.73
N ALA A 262 -3.38 -12.51 8.74
CA ALA A 262 -3.44 -11.34 9.62
C ALA A 262 -4.60 -10.40 9.28
N VAL A 263 -4.84 -10.12 7.99
CA VAL A 263 -5.93 -9.26 7.54
C VAL A 263 -7.29 -9.89 7.86
N TYR A 264 -7.45 -11.19 7.57
CA TYR A 264 -8.70 -11.89 7.84
C TYR A 264 -8.96 -12.01 9.34
N ALA A 265 -7.96 -12.37 10.14
CA ALA A 265 -8.10 -12.42 11.60
C ALA A 265 -8.60 -11.07 12.14
N PHE A 266 -8.00 -9.95 11.72
CA PHE A 266 -8.39 -8.61 12.16
C PHE A 266 -9.87 -8.31 11.91
N PHE A 267 -10.38 -8.62 10.72
CA PHE A 267 -11.78 -8.34 10.38
C PHE A 267 -12.74 -9.37 10.96
N LEU A 268 -12.40 -10.65 10.96
CA LEU A 268 -13.31 -11.71 11.45
C LEU A 268 -13.44 -11.69 12.98
N GLU A 269 -12.37 -11.42 13.72
CA GLU A 269 -12.42 -11.25 15.17
C GLU A 269 -13.27 -10.04 15.60
N GLY A 270 -13.23 -8.96 14.78
CA GLY A 270 -14.01 -7.75 15.03
C GLY A 270 -15.44 -7.75 14.48
N LEU A 271 -15.83 -8.75 13.67
CA LEU A 271 -17.05 -8.73 12.87
C LEU A 271 -18.32 -8.65 13.75
N ASP A 272 -18.51 -9.60 14.64
CA ASP A 272 -19.72 -9.68 15.49
C ASP A 272 -19.89 -8.48 16.43
N PRO A 273 -18.85 -8.04 17.15
CA PRO A 273 -18.95 -6.84 17.97
C PRO A 273 -19.30 -5.59 17.15
N ALA A 274 -18.64 -5.40 15.99
CA ALA A 274 -18.90 -4.26 15.13
C ALA A 274 -20.31 -4.29 14.54
N ALA A 275 -20.80 -5.46 14.12
CA ALA A 275 -22.15 -5.63 13.56
C ALA A 275 -23.22 -5.29 14.60
N ARG A 276 -23.12 -5.84 15.82
CA ARG A 276 -24.07 -5.56 16.92
C ARG A 276 -24.10 -4.07 17.28
N ARG A 277 -22.92 -3.42 17.40
CA ARG A 277 -22.83 -1.99 17.72
C ARG A 277 -23.45 -1.14 16.62
N LEU A 278 -23.13 -1.40 15.35
CA LEU A 278 -23.67 -0.62 14.24
C LEU A 278 -25.18 -0.80 14.12
N LYS A 279 -25.68 -2.04 14.24
CA LYS A 279 -27.13 -2.33 14.23
C LYS A 279 -27.86 -1.62 15.37
N GLY A 280 -27.39 -1.75 16.61
CA GLY A 280 -27.99 -1.11 17.78
C GLY A 280 -28.02 0.41 17.67
N PHE A 281 -26.95 1.01 17.10
CA PHE A 281 -26.88 2.43 16.86
C PHE A 281 -27.89 2.88 15.77
N MET A 282 -28.09 2.09 14.73
CA MET A 282 -29.08 2.36 13.69
C MET A 282 -30.52 2.23 14.21
N GLU A 283 -30.82 1.21 15.00
CA GLU A 283 -32.15 0.95 15.57
C GLU A 283 -32.62 2.08 16.52
N LYS A 284 -31.71 2.72 17.21
CA LYS A 284 -31.97 3.87 18.08
C LYS A 284 -31.96 5.21 17.35
N ALA A 285 -32.17 5.21 16.02
CA ALA A 285 -32.18 6.40 15.17
C ALA A 285 -30.95 7.29 15.34
N ALA A 286 -29.79 6.67 15.57
CA ALA A 286 -28.50 7.31 15.77
C ALA A 286 -28.46 8.33 16.95
N GLN A 287 -29.26 8.13 17.94
CA GLN A 287 -29.04 8.78 19.24
C GLN A 287 -27.82 8.17 19.90
N ALA A 288 -27.12 8.97 20.70
CA ALA A 288 -26.04 8.48 21.53
C ALA A 288 -26.53 7.29 22.38
N THR A 289 -25.83 6.15 22.33
CA THR A 289 -26.26 4.91 22.95
C THR A 289 -25.21 4.31 23.83
N LEU A 290 -25.63 3.70 24.90
CA LEU A 290 -24.80 2.87 25.77
C LEU A 290 -25.14 1.41 25.49
N LEU A 291 -24.15 0.61 25.05
CA LEU A 291 -24.26 -0.83 24.88
C LEU A 291 -23.26 -1.51 25.81
N GLY A 292 -23.77 -2.04 26.94
CA GLY A 292 -22.89 -2.47 28.04
C GLY A 292 -22.19 -1.26 28.66
N ASP A 293 -20.88 -1.24 28.60
CA ASP A 293 -19.99 -0.15 29.04
C ASP A 293 -19.48 0.74 27.89
N ILE A 294 -19.95 0.51 26.66
CA ILE A 294 -19.49 1.23 25.47
C ILE A 294 -20.52 2.29 25.07
N PHE A 295 -20.06 3.53 24.99
CA PHE A 295 -20.84 4.67 24.51
C PHE A 295 -20.57 4.92 23.03
N ASP A 296 -21.60 4.87 22.21
CA ASP A 296 -21.52 5.09 20.74
C ASP A 296 -22.23 6.40 20.33
N ASP A 297 -21.56 7.18 19.49
CA ASP A 297 -22.05 8.41 18.87
C ASP A 297 -21.88 8.39 17.35
N ALA A 298 -22.18 9.51 16.67
CA ALA A 298 -22.10 9.61 15.22
C ALA A 298 -20.66 9.41 14.66
N ALA A 299 -19.64 9.79 15.43
CA ALA A 299 -18.24 9.58 15.03
C ALA A 299 -17.89 8.08 15.08
N THR A 300 -18.36 7.39 16.12
CA THR A 300 -18.23 5.93 16.25
C THR A 300 -18.97 5.23 15.11
N GLY A 301 -20.17 5.67 14.74
CA GLY A 301 -20.93 5.15 13.61
C GLY A 301 -20.15 5.20 12.29
N GLN A 302 -19.44 6.29 12.03
CA GLN A 302 -18.55 6.38 10.86
C GLN A 302 -17.36 5.41 10.95
N GLY A 303 -16.78 5.25 12.14
CA GLY A 303 -15.69 4.26 12.38
C GLY A 303 -16.15 2.83 12.12
N LEU A 304 -17.33 2.45 12.59
CA LEU A 304 -17.94 1.15 12.34
C LEU A 304 -18.23 0.93 10.84
N LEU A 305 -18.79 1.93 10.16
CA LEU A 305 -19.00 1.87 8.71
C LEU A 305 -17.69 1.66 7.95
N ASN A 306 -16.62 2.35 8.34
CA ASN A 306 -15.30 2.20 7.73
C ASN A 306 -14.75 0.77 7.89
N PHE A 307 -14.99 0.13 9.04
CA PHE A 307 -14.60 -1.28 9.28
C PHE A 307 -15.22 -2.19 8.21
N PHE A 308 -16.54 -2.11 8.00
CA PHE A 308 -17.24 -2.93 7.00
C PHE A 308 -16.80 -2.59 5.58
N LEU A 309 -16.61 -1.31 5.24
CA LEU A 309 -16.08 -0.90 3.93
C LEU A 309 -14.71 -1.53 3.63
N ARG A 310 -13.81 -1.58 4.60
CA ARG A 310 -12.48 -2.16 4.44
C ARG A 310 -12.53 -3.69 4.38
N GLY A 311 -13.30 -4.33 5.26
CA GLY A 311 -13.48 -5.78 5.27
C GLY A 311 -14.08 -6.33 3.97
N LEU A 312 -15.12 -5.67 3.44
CA LEU A 312 -15.69 -5.96 2.13
C LEU A 312 -14.69 -5.69 0.99
N GLY A 313 -13.96 -4.58 1.06
CA GLY A 313 -13.00 -4.18 0.02
C GLY A 313 -11.82 -5.14 -0.13
N CYS A 314 -11.37 -5.80 0.93
CA CYS A 314 -10.31 -6.82 0.90
C CYS A 314 -10.83 -8.26 0.83
N GLY A 315 -12.15 -8.47 0.85
CA GLY A 315 -12.78 -9.79 0.79
C GLY A 315 -12.71 -10.59 2.09
N ALA A 316 -12.33 -9.97 3.22
CA ALA A 316 -12.34 -10.62 4.52
C ALA A 316 -13.74 -10.72 5.14
N ILE A 317 -14.66 -9.84 4.73
CA ILE A 317 -16.09 -9.86 5.08
C ILE A 317 -16.88 -10.03 3.79
N THR A 318 -17.85 -10.92 3.78
CA THR A 318 -18.78 -11.12 2.66
C THR A 318 -19.95 -10.12 2.72
N PRO A 319 -20.67 -9.87 1.62
CA PRO A 319 -21.87 -9.06 1.62
C PRO A 319 -22.95 -9.60 2.57
N GLU A 320 -23.07 -10.91 2.69
CA GLU A 320 -24.03 -11.61 3.57
C GLU A 320 -23.71 -11.38 5.05
N GLU A 321 -22.43 -11.45 5.43
CA GLU A 321 -21.97 -11.12 6.78
C GLU A 321 -22.18 -9.63 7.10
N ALA A 322 -21.93 -8.74 6.15
CA ALA A 322 -22.17 -7.31 6.31
C ALA A 322 -23.67 -6.97 6.48
N ALA A 323 -24.58 -7.77 5.93
CA ALA A 323 -26.02 -7.58 6.07
C ALA A 323 -26.51 -7.71 7.54
N ALA A 324 -25.74 -8.37 8.41
CA ALA A 324 -26.02 -8.43 9.85
C ALA A 324 -26.01 -7.05 10.55
N THR A 325 -25.42 -6.03 9.94
CA THR A 325 -25.48 -4.62 10.39
C THR A 325 -26.85 -3.98 10.21
N GLY A 326 -27.74 -4.56 9.41
CA GLY A 326 -28.99 -3.97 8.99
C GLY A 326 -28.85 -2.86 7.92
N LEU A 327 -27.64 -2.66 7.37
CA LEU A 327 -27.38 -1.77 6.26
C LEU A 327 -27.43 -2.50 4.92
N THR A 328 -27.93 -1.81 3.88
CA THR A 328 -27.87 -2.33 2.52
C THR A 328 -26.45 -2.17 1.95
N ARG A 329 -26.15 -2.89 0.89
CA ARG A 329 -24.88 -2.77 0.18
C ARG A 329 -24.65 -1.35 -0.35
N GLU A 330 -25.68 -0.72 -0.86
CA GLU A 330 -25.66 0.63 -1.40
C GLU A 330 -25.37 1.66 -0.29
N GLU A 331 -25.99 1.49 0.87
CA GLU A 331 -25.73 2.34 2.04
C GLU A 331 -24.27 2.24 2.48
N ILE A 332 -23.73 1.04 2.59
CA ILE A 332 -22.32 0.85 2.94
C ILE A 332 -21.41 1.48 1.88
N GLN A 333 -21.68 1.28 0.60
CA GLN A 333 -20.89 1.83 -0.51
C GLN A 333 -20.99 3.37 -0.59
N GLY A 334 -22.03 3.97 -0.03
CA GLY A 334 -22.20 5.42 0.09
C GLY A 334 -21.14 6.11 0.97
N ARG A 335 -20.38 5.36 1.76
CA ARG A 335 -19.21 5.82 2.54
C ARG A 335 -19.46 6.93 3.55
N SER A 336 -20.71 7.28 3.82
CA SER A 336 -21.07 8.39 4.72
C SER A 336 -22.18 7.98 5.66
N PHE A 337 -21.84 7.79 6.91
CA PHE A 337 -22.81 7.45 7.94
C PHE A 337 -23.91 8.51 8.08
N LEU A 338 -23.56 9.79 8.04
CA LEU A 338 -24.53 10.89 8.11
C LEU A 338 -25.53 10.88 6.94
N LYS A 339 -25.12 10.47 5.73
CA LYS A 339 -26.04 10.35 4.58
C LYS A 339 -27.03 9.21 4.79
N ILE A 340 -26.57 8.09 5.33
CA ILE A 340 -27.45 6.95 5.66
C ILE A 340 -28.51 7.36 6.66
N LEU A 341 -28.13 8.06 7.74
CA LEU A 341 -29.06 8.55 8.75
C LEU A 341 -30.12 9.48 8.16
N LYS A 342 -29.69 10.48 7.39
CA LYS A 342 -30.62 11.44 6.75
C LYS A 342 -31.58 10.74 5.79
N ALA A 343 -31.13 9.78 5.01
CA ALA A 343 -31.97 9.04 4.08
C ALA A 343 -33.04 8.23 4.83
N ARG A 344 -32.70 7.56 5.93
CA ARG A 344 -33.65 6.77 6.73
C ARG A 344 -34.63 7.64 7.53
N GLN A 345 -34.20 8.79 8.04
CA GLN A 345 -35.07 9.76 8.73
C GLN A 345 -36.05 10.45 7.77
N GLY A 346 -35.71 10.64 6.49
CA GLY A 346 -36.59 11.22 5.49
C GLY A 346 -37.56 10.24 4.82
N SER A 347 -37.44 8.93 5.12
CA SER A 347 -38.30 7.87 4.58
C SER A 347 -39.37 7.39 5.57
N GLY A 348 -39.43 7.95 6.77
CA GLY A 348 -40.48 7.74 7.79
C GLY A 348 -41.30 9.00 7.93
#